data_93e44295d9f60a564f5bbd57e2c546a4
#
_entry.id   93e44295d9f60a564f5bbd57e2c546a4
#
_cell.length_a   1.000
_cell.length_b   1.000
_cell.length_c   1.000
_cell.angle_alpha   90.00
_cell.angle_beta   90.00
_cell.angle_gamma   90.00
#
_symmetry.space_group_name_H-M   'P 1'
#
loop_
_entity.id
_entity.type
_entity.pdbx_description
1 polymer ?
#
loop_
_entity_poly.entity_id
_entity_poly.type
_entity_poly.pdbx_seq_one_letter_code
_entity_poly.pdbx_strand_id
1 'polypeptide(L)'
;MKNSIVILIILSLVGLASCNKDTPKEIELEYGTVTDLDGNTYKTVKINDQWWMCESLKTTQFNDGSLIPFFATNDTIGWQAGPGYKTVADSLYGKLYNYAAILDPKGLAPEGWHIATDEDWKKLERSIGMDSSETELMAWRGQDEVNGILPQNSNNWPTSSFHFGNNKYALNINPGGVVLYNGIISANSLEAYFWTATHNSQNAIYRSISYQRTQIFRQYADMRFGMSVRCVKN
;
A
#
# COMPACT_ATOMS: atom_id res chain seq x y z
N MET A 1 -77.49 30.34 -38.78
CA MET A 1 -76.98 30.34 -37.40
C MET A 1 -75.89 29.30 -37.36
N LYS A 2 -74.63 29.71 -37.36
CA LYS A 2 -73.45 28.83 -37.31
C LYS A 2 -72.89 28.87 -35.89
N ASN A 3 -72.95 27.76 -35.19
CA ASN A 3 -72.28 27.65 -33.87
C ASN A 3 -70.82 27.28 -34.08
N SER A 4 -69.91 28.18 -33.67
CA SER A 4 -68.50 27.92 -33.59
C SER A 4 -68.17 27.32 -32.19
N ILE A 5 -67.67 26.08 -32.20
CA ILE A 5 -67.15 25.44 -31.00
C ILE A 5 -65.68 25.84 -30.87
N VAL A 6 -65.31 26.55 -29.79
CA VAL A 6 -63.94 26.85 -29.40
C VAL A 6 -63.43 25.69 -28.56
N ILE A 7 -62.44 24.94 -29.10
CA ILE A 7 -61.70 23.88 -28.37
C ILE A 7 -60.54 24.53 -27.66
N LEU A 8 -60.58 24.52 -26.31
CA LEU A 8 -59.50 24.99 -25.45
C LEU A 8 -58.52 23.84 -25.25
N ILE A 9 -57.31 23.94 -25.87
CA ILE A 9 -56.23 22.97 -25.66
C ILE A 9 -55.46 23.41 -24.42
N ILE A 10 -55.61 22.65 -23.32
CA ILE A 10 -54.77 22.83 -22.13
C ILE A 10 -53.44 22.08 -22.34
N LEU A 11 -52.37 22.82 -22.57
CA LEU A 11 -51.00 22.30 -22.62
C LEU A 11 -50.51 22.06 -21.18
N SER A 12 -50.51 20.81 -20.72
CA SER A 12 -49.87 20.46 -19.46
C SER A 12 -48.36 20.43 -19.65
N LEU A 13 -47.66 21.41 -19.09
CA LEU A 13 -46.20 21.35 -18.93
C LEU A 13 -45.84 20.26 -17.91
N VAL A 14 -45.38 19.11 -18.39
CA VAL A 14 -44.71 18.13 -17.54
C VAL A 14 -43.30 18.61 -17.29
N GLY A 15 -43.04 19.16 -16.09
CA GLY A 15 -41.72 19.51 -15.64
C GLY A 15 -40.87 18.22 -15.50
N LEU A 16 -39.89 18.04 -16.38
CA LEU A 16 -38.86 17.03 -16.22
C LEU A 16 -37.98 17.46 -15.05
N ALA A 17 -38.22 16.87 -13.87
CA ALA A 17 -37.24 16.95 -12.78
C ALA A 17 -35.98 16.21 -13.23
N SER A 18 -34.96 16.96 -13.66
CA SER A 18 -33.63 16.43 -13.90
C SER A 18 -33.06 16.00 -12.53
N CYS A 19 -33.06 14.71 -12.28
CA CYS A 19 -32.24 14.13 -11.22
C CYS A 19 -30.77 14.33 -11.64
N ASN A 20 -30.12 15.37 -11.14
CA ASN A 20 -28.67 15.44 -11.15
C ASN A 20 -28.17 14.25 -10.34
N LYS A 21 -27.78 13.17 -11.02
CA LYS A 21 -26.90 12.16 -10.46
C LYS A 21 -25.56 12.89 -10.28
N ASP A 22 -25.22 13.22 -9.03
CA ASP A 22 -23.87 13.64 -8.69
C ASP A 22 -22.95 12.51 -9.19
N THR A 23 -22.25 12.78 -10.29
CA THR A 23 -21.17 11.91 -10.74
C THR A 23 -20.13 11.90 -9.63
N PRO A 24 -19.69 10.73 -9.16
CA PRO A 24 -18.64 10.66 -8.14
C PRO A 24 -17.47 11.53 -8.61
N LYS A 25 -17.08 12.52 -7.79
CA LYS A 25 -15.96 13.39 -8.10
C LYS A 25 -14.73 12.50 -8.28
N GLU A 26 -14.16 12.50 -9.46
CA GLU A 26 -12.92 11.78 -9.76
C GLU A 26 -11.82 12.30 -8.81
N ILE A 27 -11.08 11.40 -8.17
CA ILE A 27 -10.01 11.78 -7.28
C ILE A 27 -8.83 12.22 -8.16
N GLU A 28 -8.54 13.51 -8.15
CA GLU A 28 -7.35 14.05 -8.79
C GLU A 28 -6.14 13.78 -7.89
N LEU A 29 -5.24 12.91 -8.33
CA LEU A 29 -4.01 12.55 -7.61
C LEU A 29 -2.84 13.42 -8.10
N GLU A 30 -2.07 13.94 -7.16
CA GLU A 30 -0.81 14.63 -7.41
C GLU A 30 0.34 13.61 -7.41
N TYR A 31 1.23 13.67 -8.41
CA TYR A 31 2.33 12.74 -8.57
C TYR A 31 3.69 13.42 -8.49
N GLY A 32 4.69 12.66 -8.08
CA GLY A 32 6.08 13.08 -8.04
C GLY A 32 7.03 11.89 -8.15
N THR A 33 8.29 12.12 -7.81
CA THR A 33 9.33 11.08 -7.77
C THR A 33 10.28 11.31 -6.62
N VAL A 34 10.95 10.23 -6.19
CA VAL A 34 12.09 10.25 -5.27
C VAL A 34 13.12 9.23 -5.75
N THR A 35 14.40 9.51 -5.55
CA THR A 35 15.50 8.62 -5.95
C THR A 35 16.32 8.25 -4.72
N ASP A 36 16.68 6.97 -4.55
CA ASP A 36 17.56 6.48 -3.51
C ASP A 36 19.06 6.56 -3.92
N LEU A 37 19.97 6.19 -3.03
CA LEU A 37 21.40 6.22 -3.29
C LEU A 37 21.87 5.21 -4.35
N ASP A 38 21.13 4.14 -4.60
CA ASP A 38 21.43 3.20 -5.70
C ASP A 38 20.99 3.75 -7.06
N GLY A 39 20.32 4.92 -7.11
CA GLY A 39 19.77 5.51 -8.33
C GLY A 39 18.39 4.94 -8.71
N ASN A 40 17.77 4.14 -7.86
CA ASN A 40 16.38 3.70 -8.12
C ASN A 40 15.44 4.90 -7.98
N THR A 41 14.67 5.17 -9.02
CA THR A 41 13.65 6.23 -9.01
C THR A 41 12.28 5.60 -8.79
N TYR A 42 11.59 6.08 -7.76
CA TYR A 42 10.25 5.66 -7.36
C TYR A 42 9.24 6.72 -7.74
N LYS A 43 8.13 6.30 -8.33
CA LYS A 43 6.95 7.17 -8.43
C LYS A 43 6.39 7.44 -7.04
N THR A 44 5.85 8.63 -6.84
CA THR A 44 5.18 9.00 -5.60
C THR A 44 3.81 9.59 -5.89
N VAL A 45 2.89 9.44 -4.96
CA VAL A 45 1.53 9.94 -5.05
C VAL A 45 1.15 10.62 -3.75
N LYS A 46 0.44 11.73 -3.88
CA LYS A 46 -0.15 12.40 -2.72
C LYS A 46 -1.57 11.87 -2.50
N ILE A 47 -1.77 11.31 -1.34
CA ILE A 47 -3.08 10.83 -0.89
C ILE A 47 -3.45 11.66 0.33
N ASN A 48 -4.44 12.53 0.16
CA ASN A 48 -4.78 13.54 1.14
C ASN A 48 -3.58 14.46 1.45
N ASP A 49 -3.05 14.43 2.65
CA ASP A 49 -1.90 15.25 3.11
C ASP A 49 -0.57 14.49 3.14
N GLN A 50 -0.55 13.20 2.72
CA GLN A 50 0.64 12.36 2.74
C GLN A 50 1.16 12.04 1.33
N TRP A 51 2.48 12.17 1.15
CA TRP A 51 3.16 11.66 -0.03
C TRP A 51 3.67 10.24 0.22
N TRP A 52 3.25 9.29 -0.60
CA TRP A 52 3.62 7.89 -0.52
C TRP A 52 4.42 7.44 -1.74
N MET A 53 5.42 6.58 -1.54
CA MET A 53 5.99 5.81 -2.64
C MET A 53 4.94 4.87 -3.23
N CYS A 54 4.83 4.82 -4.56
CA CYS A 54 3.95 3.88 -5.27
C CYS A 54 4.53 2.47 -5.34
N GLU A 55 5.79 2.29 -4.96
CA GLU A 55 6.55 1.04 -5.04
C GLU A 55 7.22 0.73 -3.72
N SER A 56 7.54 -0.56 -3.48
CA SER A 56 8.34 -0.97 -2.33
C SER A 56 9.80 -0.57 -2.51
N LEU A 57 10.46 -0.23 -1.42
CA LEU A 57 11.86 0.18 -1.40
C LEU A 57 12.76 -0.93 -1.98
N LYS A 58 13.80 -0.52 -2.76
CA LYS A 58 14.71 -1.43 -3.48
C LYS A 58 16.17 -1.20 -3.11
N THR A 59 16.46 -0.22 -2.24
CA THR A 59 17.84 0.16 -1.93
C THR A 59 18.66 -0.98 -1.37
N THR A 60 19.94 -1.01 -1.75
CA THR A 60 20.95 -1.95 -1.23
C THR A 60 22.02 -1.23 -0.41
N GLN A 61 21.84 0.08 -0.21
CA GLN A 61 22.73 0.94 0.56
C GLN A 61 21.97 1.68 1.67
N PHE A 62 22.64 1.88 2.78
CA PHE A 62 22.22 2.84 3.80
C PHE A 62 22.55 4.28 3.35
N ASN A 63 21.99 5.28 4.05
CA ASN A 63 22.18 6.69 3.70
C ASN A 63 23.62 7.20 3.87
N ASP A 64 24.51 6.45 4.53
CA ASP A 64 25.95 6.72 4.59
C ASP A 64 26.74 6.11 3.41
N GLY A 65 26.06 5.44 2.47
CA GLY A 65 26.65 4.75 1.32
C GLY A 65 27.20 3.36 1.64
N SER A 66 27.14 2.89 2.88
CA SER A 66 27.54 1.52 3.20
C SER A 66 26.52 0.51 2.71
N LEU A 67 26.98 -0.67 2.25
CA LEU A 67 26.11 -1.71 1.72
C LEU A 67 25.30 -2.38 2.82
N ILE A 68 24.02 -2.63 2.53
CA ILE A 68 23.17 -3.50 3.33
C ILE A 68 23.51 -4.94 2.95
N PRO A 69 23.83 -5.84 3.89
CA PRO A 69 24.14 -7.23 3.58
C PRO A 69 23.01 -7.93 2.83
N PHE A 70 23.37 -8.60 1.74
CA PHE A 70 22.45 -9.49 1.01
C PHE A 70 22.58 -10.91 1.56
N PHE A 71 21.46 -11.53 1.89
CA PHE A 71 21.42 -12.91 2.35
C PHE A 71 20.74 -13.82 1.33
N ALA A 72 21.45 -14.85 0.90
CA ALA A 72 20.87 -15.88 0.05
C ALA A 72 19.69 -16.61 0.76
N THR A 73 18.84 -17.25 -0.02
CA THR A 73 17.58 -17.85 0.47
C THR A 73 17.77 -18.80 1.66
N ASN A 74 18.91 -19.51 1.75
CA ASN A 74 19.16 -20.51 2.78
C ASN A 74 20.07 -20.03 3.92
N ASP A 75 20.49 -18.76 3.92
CA ASP A 75 21.32 -18.23 4.99
C ASP A 75 20.46 -17.78 6.17
N THR A 76 20.28 -18.70 7.12
CA THR A 76 19.51 -18.44 8.36
C THR A 76 20.33 -17.73 9.41
N ILE A 77 21.62 -18.10 9.54
CA ILE A 77 22.50 -17.56 10.60
C ILE A 77 22.81 -16.11 10.32
N GLY A 78 23.26 -15.78 9.11
CA GLY A 78 23.53 -14.40 8.70
C GLY A 78 22.27 -13.53 8.80
N TRP A 79 21.13 -14.06 8.39
CA TRP A 79 19.85 -13.37 8.46
C TRP A 79 19.48 -12.87 9.87
N GLN A 80 19.86 -13.60 10.91
CA GLN A 80 19.57 -13.26 12.30
C GLN A 80 20.69 -12.45 12.98
N ALA A 81 21.86 -12.37 12.36
CA ALA A 81 23.05 -11.79 13.01
C ALA A 81 23.12 -10.26 12.93
N GLY A 82 22.41 -9.63 12.00
CA GLY A 82 22.47 -8.17 11.81
C GLY A 82 21.53 -7.67 10.72
N PRO A 83 21.68 -6.41 10.30
CA PRO A 83 20.86 -5.82 9.25
C PRO A 83 21.06 -6.53 7.92
N GLY A 84 19.98 -6.67 7.14
CA GLY A 84 20.09 -7.28 5.84
C GLY A 84 18.80 -7.33 5.04
N TYR A 85 18.92 -7.76 3.78
CA TYR A 85 17.78 -7.95 2.89
C TYR A 85 17.87 -9.24 2.10
N LYS A 86 16.70 -9.66 1.60
CA LYS A 86 16.54 -10.72 0.59
C LYS A 86 15.74 -10.20 -0.60
N THR A 87 15.85 -10.90 -1.73
CA THR A 87 15.08 -10.59 -2.94
C THR A 87 14.14 -11.73 -3.29
N VAL A 88 12.93 -11.39 -3.70
CA VAL A 88 12.09 -12.28 -4.50
C VAL A 88 12.48 -12.16 -5.98
N ALA A 89 12.12 -13.15 -6.77
CA ALA A 89 12.60 -13.26 -8.15
C ALA A 89 12.26 -12.06 -9.04
N ASP A 90 11.18 -11.34 -8.75
CA ASP A 90 10.75 -10.18 -9.53
C ASP A 90 11.12 -8.87 -8.84
N SER A 91 11.77 -7.97 -9.60
CA SER A 91 12.15 -6.62 -9.12
C SER A 91 10.96 -5.73 -8.77
N LEU A 92 9.75 -6.05 -9.24
CA LEU A 92 8.52 -5.33 -8.91
C LEU A 92 8.17 -5.37 -7.42
N TYR A 93 8.59 -6.43 -6.73
CA TYR A 93 8.26 -6.60 -5.31
C TYR A 93 9.15 -5.79 -4.35
N GLY A 94 10.23 -5.20 -4.85
CA GLY A 94 11.23 -4.53 -4.02
C GLY A 94 12.13 -5.52 -3.27
N LYS A 95 12.65 -5.09 -2.11
CA LYS A 95 13.46 -5.93 -1.23
C LYS A 95 12.65 -6.28 0.03
N LEU A 96 13.00 -7.42 0.64
CA LEU A 96 12.48 -7.84 1.93
C LEU A 96 13.57 -7.61 2.97
N TYR A 97 13.40 -6.59 3.80
CA TYR A 97 14.37 -6.19 4.83
C TYR A 97 14.01 -6.84 6.16
N ASN A 98 15.01 -7.31 6.91
CA ASN A 98 14.79 -7.63 8.32
C ASN A 98 14.67 -6.35 9.14
N TYR A 99 14.14 -6.45 10.35
CA TYR A 99 13.89 -5.26 11.14
C TYR A 99 15.17 -4.59 11.67
N ALA A 100 16.28 -5.35 11.74
CA ALA A 100 17.59 -4.79 12.07
C ALA A 100 18.06 -3.76 11.04
N ALA A 101 17.72 -3.94 9.75
CA ALA A 101 18.02 -2.94 8.71
C ALA A 101 17.15 -1.68 8.88
N ILE A 102 15.92 -1.81 9.39
CA ILE A 102 15.03 -0.68 9.65
C ILE A 102 15.51 0.15 10.85
N LEU A 103 16.07 -0.51 11.86
CA LEU A 103 16.59 0.12 13.07
C LEU A 103 18.00 0.68 12.92
N ASP A 104 18.70 0.37 11.82
CA ASP A 104 20.09 0.83 11.65
C ASP A 104 20.13 2.37 11.62
N PRO A 105 20.94 3.01 12.49
CA PRO A 105 21.03 4.47 12.59
C PRO A 105 21.55 5.15 11.31
N LYS A 106 22.15 4.40 10.40
CA LYS A 106 22.59 4.89 9.09
C LYS A 106 21.43 5.27 8.17
N GLY A 107 20.20 4.80 8.51
CA GLY A 107 18.98 5.12 7.78
C GLY A 107 18.81 4.36 6.46
N LEU A 108 17.58 3.97 6.17
CA LEU A 108 17.21 3.18 4.99
C LEU A 108 16.37 3.99 3.98
N ALA A 109 15.56 4.92 4.47
CA ALA A 109 14.69 5.74 3.63
C ALA A 109 15.49 6.82 2.89
N PRO A 110 15.14 7.18 1.64
CA PRO A 110 15.78 8.29 0.93
C PRO A 110 15.70 9.62 1.70
N GLU A 111 16.61 10.54 1.38
CA GLU A 111 16.63 11.86 2.01
C GLU A 111 15.29 12.58 1.90
N GLY A 112 14.82 13.17 3.00
CA GLY A 112 13.52 13.83 3.10
C GLY A 112 12.33 12.87 3.21
N TRP A 113 12.59 11.56 3.38
CA TRP A 113 11.59 10.52 3.54
C TRP A 113 11.88 9.68 4.79
N HIS A 114 10.85 9.03 5.32
CA HIS A 114 10.97 8.06 6.41
C HIS A 114 10.22 6.77 6.07
N ILE A 115 10.59 5.68 6.72
CA ILE A 115 9.83 4.42 6.64
C ILE A 115 8.47 4.66 7.30
N ALA A 116 7.40 4.34 6.60
CA ALA A 116 6.05 4.57 7.06
C ALA A 116 5.84 4.01 8.49
N THR A 117 5.39 4.85 9.40
CA THR A 117 5.01 4.47 10.75
C THR A 117 3.63 3.80 10.78
N ASP A 118 3.25 3.22 11.91
CA ASP A 118 1.90 2.72 12.12
C ASP A 118 0.84 3.83 11.96
N GLU A 119 1.16 5.05 12.41
CA GLU A 119 0.25 6.19 12.27
C GLU A 119 0.14 6.67 10.81
N ASP A 120 1.21 6.62 10.02
CA ASP A 120 1.13 6.93 8.59
C ASP A 120 0.20 5.96 7.87
N TRP A 121 0.32 4.68 8.16
CA TRP A 121 -0.59 3.66 7.63
C TRP A 121 -2.05 3.91 8.05
N LYS A 122 -2.31 4.25 9.30
CA LYS A 122 -3.67 4.57 9.77
C LYS A 122 -4.24 5.80 9.05
N LYS A 123 -3.41 6.84 8.82
CA LYS A 123 -3.84 8.01 8.03
C LYS A 123 -4.17 7.63 6.59
N LEU A 124 -3.32 6.81 5.95
CA LEU A 124 -3.60 6.26 4.64
C LEU A 124 -4.91 5.49 4.63
N GLU A 125 -5.09 4.56 5.57
CA GLU A 125 -6.26 3.70 5.67
C GLU A 125 -7.56 4.52 5.82
N ARG A 126 -7.56 5.58 6.63
CA ARG A 126 -8.67 6.54 6.71
C ARG A 126 -8.89 7.27 5.39
N SER A 127 -7.81 7.70 4.73
CA SER A 127 -7.89 8.45 3.48
C SER A 127 -8.44 7.63 2.31
N ILE A 128 -8.30 6.30 2.36
CA ILE A 128 -8.83 5.38 1.35
C ILE A 128 -10.21 4.81 1.70
N GLY A 129 -10.79 5.19 2.87
CA GLY A 129 -12.17 4.92 3.22
C GLY A 129 -12.42 4.09 4.48
N MET A 130 -11.37 3.62 5.18
CA MET A 130 -11.52 2.86 6.42
C MET A 130 -12.06 3.74 7.55
N ASP A 131 -13.01 3.25 8.31
CA ASP A 131 -13.52 3.94 9.49
C ASP A 131 -12.41 4.19 10.50
N SER A 132 -12.40 5.36 11.12
CA SER A 132 -11.36 5.76 12.08
C SER A 132 -11.28 4.82 13.29
N SER A 133 -12.40 4.27 13.73
CA SER A 133 -12.43 3.32 14.84
C SER A 133 -11.81 1.97 14.47
N GLU A 134 -11.94 1.55 13.20
CA GLU A 134 -11.34 0.32 12.70
C GLU A 134 -9.83 0.42 12.54
N THR A 135 -9.28 1.60 12.20
CA THR A 135 -7.84 1.76 12.04
C THR A 135 -7.04 1.46 13.31
N GLU A 136 -7.66 1.58 14.49
CA GLU A 136 -7.02 1.27 15.78
C GLU A 136 -7.03 -0.23 16.13
N LEU A 137 -7.87 -1.00 15.49
CA LEU A 137 -8.00 -2.43 15.77
C LEU A 137 -6.78 -3.22 15.27
N MET A 138 -6.57 -4.39 15.86
CA MET A 138 -5.63 -5.42 15.39
C MET A 138 -6.35 -6.45 14.50
N ALA A 139 -5.58 -7.32 13.85
CA ALA A 139 -6.03 -8.34 12.92
C ALA A 139 -6.65 -7.77 11.62
N TRP A 140 -7.58 -8.47 10.99
CA TRP A 140 -8.24 -8.06 9.76
C TRP A 140 -9.26 -6.95 10.06
N ARG A 141 -9.18 -5.83 9.34
CA ARG A 141 -10.03 -4.67 9.52
C ARG A 141 -10.27 -3.92 8.20
N GLY A 142 -11.31 -3.10 8.19
CA GLY A 142 -11.83 -2.48 6.97
C GLY A 142 -12.71 -3.43 6.17
N GLN A 143 -13.07 -3.02 4.97
CA GLN A 143 -13.95 -3.79 4.07
C GLN A 143 -13.31 -3.98 2.69
N ASP A 144 -13.36 -2.96 1.82
CA ASP A 144 -12.95 -3.05 0.43
C ASP A 144 -11.81 -2.10 0.05
N GLU A 145 -11.15 -1.49 1.03
CA GLU A 145 -10.10 -0.47 0.82
C GLU A 145 -8.93 -0.99 0.00
N VAL A 146 -8.63 -2.29 0.13
CA VAL A 146 -7.56 -2.98 -0.60
C VAL A 146 -7.72 -2.83 -2.11
N ASN A 147 -8.94 -2.84 -2.64
CA ASN A 147 -9.17 -2.73 -4.08
C ASN A 147 -8.63 -1.42 -4.67
N GLY A 148 -8.64 -0.34 -3.88
CA GLY A 148 -8.13 0.98 -4.31
C GLY A 148 -6.62 1.09 -4.39
N ILE A 149 -5.88 0.18 -3.77
CA ILE A 149 -4.41 0.22 -3.65
C ILE A 149 -3.71 -0.91 -4.40
N LEU A 150 -4.45 -1.89 -4.91
CA LEU A 150 -3.91 -2.98 -5.72
C LEU A 150 -3.86 -2.59 -7.20
N PRO A 151 -2.83 -3.02 -7.93
CA PRO A 151 -2.71 -2.75 -9.36
C PRO A 151 -3.89 -3.35 -10.13
N GLN A 152 -4.37 -2.58 -11.12
CA GLN A 152 -5.45 -3.01 -11.99
C GLN A 152 -4.94 -4.10 -12.96
N ASN A 153 -5.71 -5.17 -13.12
CA ASN A 153 -5.41 -6.26 -14.07
C ASN A 153 -4.00 -6.87 -13.90
N SER A 154 -3.47 -6.89 -12.68
CA SER A 154 -2.14 -7.44 -12.42
C SER A 154 -2.16 -8.97 -12.41
N ASN A 155 -1.27 -9.57 -13.20
CA ASN A 155 -1.00 -11.01 -13.14
C ASN A 155 -0.16 -11.40 -11.90
N ASN A 156 0.27 -10.44 -11.09
CA ASN A 156 1.10 -10.67 -9.92
C ASN A 156 0.30 -11.23 -8.73
N TRP A 157 -0.99 -10.93 -8.69
CA TRP A 157 -1.92 -11.50 -7.73
C TRP A 157 -2.63 -12.70 -8.34
N PRO A 158 -2.92 -13.76 -7.56
CA PRO A 158 -3.74 -14.88 -8.04
C PRO A 158 -5.13 -14.39 -8.47
N THR A 159 -5.69 -15.03 -9.48
CA THR A 159 -7.09 -14.81 -9.86
C THR A 159 -7.99 -15.22 -8.68
N SER A 160 -8.66 -14.25 -8.06
CA SER A 160 -9.55 -14.47 -6.93
C SER A 160 -10.83 -13.66 -7.13
N SER A 161 -11.95 -14.22 -6.69
CA SER A 161 -13.23 -13.49 -6.65
C SER A 161 -13.26 -12.36 -5.63
N PHE A 162 -12.24 -12.24 -4.77
CA PHE A 162 -12.18 -11.23 -3.71
C PHE A 162 -11.39 -9.97 -4.08
N HIS A 163 -10.53 -10.02 -5.13
CA HIS A 163 -9.71 -8.89 -5.54
C HIS A 163 -10.12 -8.35 -6.90
N PHE A 164 -10.59 -7.11 -6.90
CA PHE A 164 -10.82 -6.31 -8.09
C PHE A 164 -9.99 -5.02 -7.99
N GLY A 165 -8.65 -5.17 -8.00
CA GLY A 165 -7.75 -4.05 -7.95
C GLY A 165 -8.06 -3.03 -9.04
N ASN A 166 -8.34 -1.80 -8.68
CA ASN A 166 -8.57 -0.69 -9.60
C ASN A 166 -7.50 0.40 -9.50
N ASN A 167 -6.55 0.23 -8.55
CA ASN A 167 -5.45 1.13 -8.30
C ASN A 167 -5.81 2.62 -8.19
N LYS A 168 -7.01 2.90 -7.68
CA LYS A 168 -7.57 4.24 -7.57
C LYS A 168 -6.63 5.23 -6.88
N TYR A 169 -5.79 4.74 -5.96
CA TYR A 169 -4.83 5.52 -5.19
C TYR A 169 -3.38 5.36 -5.67
N ALA A 170 -3.15 4.70 -6.79
CA ALA A 170 -1.86 4.52 -7.45
C ALA A 170 -0.74 3.88 -6.59
N LEU A 171 -1.06 3.16 -5.53
CA LEU A 171 -0.07 2.56 -4.63
C LEU A 171 0.56 1.27 -5.16
N ASN A 172 -0.01 0.64 -6.17
CA ASN A 172 0.55 -0.54 -6.84
C ASN A 172 1.09 -1.62 -5.88
N ILE A 173 0.30 -2.01 -4.88
CA ILE A 173 0.75 -3.01 -3.91
C ILE A 173 0.80 -4.39 -4.56
N ASN A 174 1.99 -4.98 -4.59
CA ASN A 174 2.26 -6.30 -5.18
C ASN A 174 2.63 -7.33 -4.09
N PRO A 175 2.34 -8.64 -4.30
CA PRO A 175 2.46 -9.68 -3.29
C PRO A 175 3.90 -10.23 -3.19
N GLY A 176 4.79 -9.46 -2.57
CA GLY A 176 6.20 -9.83 -2.39
C GLY A 176 6.45 -10.93 -1.36
N GLY A 177 5.44 -11.34 -0.59
CA GLY A 177 5.59 -12.34 0.47
C GLY A 177 6.35 -11.82 1.70
N VAL A 178 6.89 -12.76 2.46
CA VAL A 178 7.58 -12.53 3.72
C VAL A 178 8.80 -13.45 3.83
N VAL A 179 9.88 -12.99 4.46
CA VAL A 179 10.97 -13.85 4.94
C VAL A 179 10.63 -14.28 6.37
N LEU A 180 10.55 -15.59 6.58
CA LEU A 180 10.32 -16.17 7.90
C LEU A 180 11.57 -16.04 8.76
N TYR A 181 11.44 -16.22 10.08
CA TYR A 181 12.57 -16.15 11.04
C TYR A 181 13.73 -17.10 10.70
N ASN A 182 13.43 -18.18 9.99
CA ASN A 182 14.44 -19.15 9.50
C ASN A 182 15.06 -18.75 8.16
N GLY A 183 14.79 -17.54 7.64
CA GLY A 183 15.34 -17.03 6.40
C GLY A 183 14.67 -17.55 5.12
N ILE A 184 13.61 -18.36 5.21
CA ILE A 184 12.87 -18.86 4.05
C ILE A 184 11.86 -17.82 3.60
N ILE A 185 11.78 -17.56 2.27
CA ILE A 185 10.75 -16.71 1.69
C ILE A 185 9.46 -17.54 1.57
N SER A 186 8.36 -16.98 2.04
CA SER A 186 7.03 -17.59 2.04
C SER A 186 5.98 -16.63 1.50
N ALA A 187 4.83 -17.16 1.09
CA ALA A 187 3.65 -16.42 0.63
C ALA A 187 3.90 -15.41 -0.53
N ASN A 188 5.04 -15.52 -1.24
CA ASN A 188 5.25 -14.71 -2.44
C ASN A 188 4.19 -15.05 -3.51
N SER A 189 3.73 -14.02 -4.22
CA SER A 189 2.61 -14.06 -5.14
C SER A 189 1.22 -14.33 -4.51
N LEU A 190 1.13 -14.44 -3.17
CA LEU A 190 -0.13 -14.67 -2.45
C LEU A 190 -0.45 -13.52 -1.49
N GLU A 191 0.56 -12.93 -0.88
CA GLU A 191 0.40 -11.91 0.15
C GLU A 191 1.49 -10.85 0.05
N ALA A 192 1.14 -9.62 0.41
CA ALA A 192 2.07 -8.52 0.61
C ALA A 192 2.22 -8.25 2.10
N TYR A 193 3.45 -8.07 2.56
CA TYR A 193 3.78 -7.73 3.94
C TYR A 193 4.64 -6.48 3.99
N PHE A 194 4.29 -5.56 4.89
CA PHE A 194 4.98 -4.28 5.03
C PHE A 194 5.33 -4.01 6.49
N TRP A 195 6.60 -3.82 6.77
CA TRP A 195 7.02 -3.25 8.03
C TRP A 195 6.51 -1.82 8.20
N THR A 196 6.21 -1.45 9.44
CA THR A 196 6.15 -0.06 9.86
C THR A 196 7.39 0.28 10.70
N ALA A 197 7.75 1.55 10.82
CA ALA A 197 8.83 1.98 11.72
C ALA A 197 8.41 1.92 13.21
N THR A 198 7.17 1.52 13.51
CA THR A 198 6.63 1.46 14.88
C THR A 198 6.87 0.10 15.50
N HIS A 199 7.53 0.09 16.66
CA HIS A 199 7.91 -1.14 17.34
C HIS A 199 7.88 -0.99 18.87
N ASN A 200 7.94 -2.12 19.58
CA ASN A 200 8.31 -2.23 20.99
C ASN A 200 9.68 -2.92 21.10
N SER A 201 10.06 -3.38 22.28
CA SER A 201 11.39 -3.99 22.52
C SER A 201 11.65 -5.29 21.76
N GLN A 202 10.62 -6.01 21.33
CA GLN A 202 10.74 -7.36 20.74
C GLN A 202 10.03 -7.54 19.41
N ASN A 203 8.99 -6.74 19.15
CA ASN A 203 8.12 -6.89 18.00
C ASN A 203 7.88 -5.56 17.31
N ALA A 204 7.66 -5.61 16.01
CA ALA A 204 7.29 -4.45 15.21
C ALA A 204 5.90 -4.63 14.59
N ILE A 205 5.21 -3.51 14.42
CA ILE A 205 3.91 -3.51 13.75
C ILE A 205 4.10 -3.67 12.25
N TYR A 206 3.28 -4.51 11.64
CA TYR A 206 3.25 -4.70 10.18
C TYR A 206 1.84 -4.61 9.62
N ARG A 207 1.77 -4.46 8.31
CA ARG A 207 0.56 -4.64 7.50
C ARG A 207 0.70 -5.84 6.61
N SER A 208 -0.39 -6.58 6.42
CA SER A 208 -0.45 -7.52 5.30
C SER A 208 -1.76 -7.42 4.53
N ILE A 209 -1.66 -7.80 3.27
CA ILE A 209 -2.76 -7.87 2.31
C ILE A 209 -2.68 -9.26 1.69
N SER A 210 -3.78 -10.00 1.74
CA SER A 210 -3.88 -11.38 1.25
C SER A 210 -4.80 -11.44 0.04
N TYR A 211 -4.48 -12.31 -0.94
CA TYR A 211 -5.31 -12.52 -2.13
C TYR A 211 -6.74 -13.00 -1.81
N GLN A 212 -6.95 -13.53 -0.60
CA GLN A 212 -8.24 -14.05 -0.14
C GLN A 212 -9.09 -13.02 0.61
N ARG A 213 -8.65 -11.76 0.74
CA ARG A 213 -9.30 -10.76 1.59
C ARG A 213 -9.28 -9.39 0.96
N THR A 214 -10.35 -8.65 1.14
CA THR A 214 -10.45 -7.22 0.77
C THR A 214 -10.07 -6.27 1.92
N GLN A 215 -9.73 -6.84 3.07
CA GLN A 215 -9.36 -6.17 4.31
C GLN A 215 -7.84 -6.03 4.44
N ILE A 216 -7.40 -5.09 5.28
CA ILE A 216 -5.98 -4.91 5.64
C ILE A 216 -5.72 -5.52 7.01
N PHE A 217 -4.67 -6.33 7.12
CA PHE A 217 -4.24 -6.92 8.40
C PHE A 217 -3.25 -6.00 9.11
N ARG A 218 -3.39 -5.86 10.42
CA ARG A 218 -2.46 -5.14 11.31
C ARG A 218 -2.15 -6.00 12.53
N GLN A 219 -0.87 -6.26 12.79
CA GLN A 219 -0.45 -7.04 13.93
C GLN A 219 1.03 -6.77 14.26
N TYR A 220 1.48 -7.24 15.41
CA TYR A 220 2.89 -7.35 15.76
C TYR A 220 3.51 -8.61 15.17
N ALA A 221 4.75 -8.50 14.70
CA ALA A 221 5.58 -9.64 14.29
C ALA A 221 6.95 -9.57 14.95
N ASP A 222 7.56 -10.73 15.09
CA ASP A 222 8.95 -10.87 15.53
C ASP A 222 9.89 -10.15 14.55
N MET A 223 10.81 -9.36 15.06
CA MET A 223 11.75 -8.54 14.26
C MET A 223 12.71 -9.36 13.38
N ARG A 224 12.78 -10.68 13.58
CA ARG A 224 13.56 -11.60 12.73
C ARG A 224 12.89 -11.93 11.40
N PHE A 225 11.63 -11.56 11.19
CA PHE A 225 11.01 -11.64 9.87
C PHE A 225 11.61 -10.59 8.92
N GLY A 226 11.38 -10.78 7.61
CA GLY A 226 11.72 -9.80 6.59
C GLY A 226 10.51 -9.45 5.75
N MET A 227 10.26 -8.15 5.60
CA MET A 227 9.10 -7.64 4.87
C MET A 227 9.50 -6.47 3.98
N SER A 228 8.63 -6.15 3.04
CA SER A 228 8.77 -4.95 2.22
C SER A 228 8.68 -3.67 3.07
N VAL A 229 9.16 -2.57 2.50
CA VAL A 229 9.12 -1.24 3.12
C VAL A 229 8.48 -0.25 2.16
N ARG A 230 7.61 0.61 2.68
CA ARG A 230 7.10 1.82 2.02
C ARG A 230 7.58 3.04 2.76
N CYS A 231 7.92 4.10 2.01
CA CYS A 231 8.32 5.37 2.61
C CYS A 231 7.28 6.45 2.37
N VAL A 232 7.24 7.38 3.32
CA VAL A 232 6.41 8.58 3.35
C VAL A 232 7.32 9.79 3.43
N LYS A 233 6.96 10.87 2.77
CA LYS A 233 7.70 12.13 2.81
C LYS A 233 7.52 12.82 4.16
N ASN A 234 8.61 13.39 4.68
CA ASN A 234 8.63 14.16 5.94
C ASN A 234 7.80 15.44 5.89
#